data_579f837437be58c75e3ed6ad36252502
#
_entry.id   579f837437be58c75e3ed6ad36252502
#
_cell.length_a   1.000
_cell.length_b   1.000
_cell.length_c   1.000
_cell.angle_alpha   90.00
_cell.angle_beta   90.00
_cell.angle_gamma   90.00
#
_symmetry.space_group_name_H-M   'P 1'
#
loop_
_entity.id
_entity.type
_entity.pdbx_description
1 polymer ?
#
loop_
_entity_poly.entity_id
_entity_poly.type
_entity_poly.pdbx_seq_one_letter_code
_entity_poly.pdbx_strand_id
1 'polypeptide(L)'
;MSGGVDSSLAAALLVEQGYDVTAVYMKNWTLDLPGMKCPWADDLADAKRVAVKLGIDFKVFDFQNEYKYKVVDYMIDEYKYGRTPNPDIMCNQEVKFKLFLETALSDGADMIATGHYARVGNGVWEMGNREEQKIPPISQSLIPNPQLLMAIDEKKDQTYFLYRITGEALGKTLFPIGGFTKPQVRRMASERGLSTATKKDSQGICFIGQVGIRDFLSQYIDVKPGEIKDSKSGKVLGRHDGAFFYTLGQRHGMELGGGLPYYVVGKDMSKNEVYVTTDLNDANLWKNSINLSDMHWINDAPKNGEYQIRVRHQAPLVDAILTIEENGLTLKPDNPIRSITPGQSVVIYDKDVCLGGGIVS
;
A
#
# COMPACT_ATOMS: atom_id res chain seq x y z
N MET A 1 -1.73 -12.57 -11.76
CA MET A 1 -2.81 -13.19 -10.96
C MET A 1 -2.18 -13.74 -9.67
N SER A 2 -2.64 -13.31 -8.49
CA SER A 2 -1.99 -13.61 -7.20
C SER A 2 -2.54 -14.85 -6.49
N GLY A 3 -3.48 -15.56 -7.11
CA GLY A 3 -4.19 -16.67 -6.44
C GLY A 3 -5.26 -16.20 -5.42
N GLY A 4 -5.53 -14.91 -5.29
CA GLY A 4 -6.61 -14.34 -4.48
C GLY A 4 -7.89 -14.10 -5.28
N VAL A 5 -9.02 -13.90 -4.58
CA VAL A 5 -10.36 -13.69 -5.20
C VAL A 5 -10.40 -12.45 -6.11
N ASP A 6 -9.72 -11.37 -5.71
CA ASP A 6 -9.76 -10.08 -6.40
C ASP A 6 -9.15 -10.16 -7.80
N SER A 7 -7.93 -10.70 -7.92
CA SER A 7 -7.27 -10.90 -9.21
C SER A 7 -7.96 -11.97 -10.08
N SER A 8 -8.58 -12.97 -9.44
CA SER A 8 -9.34 -14.01 -10.15
C SER A 8 -10.61 -13.44 -10.78
N LEU A 9 -11.37 -12.62 -10.04
CA LEU A 9 -12.55 -11.97 -10.59
C LEU A 9 -12.19 -10.93 -11.64
N ALA A 10 -11.10 -10.16 -11.43
CA ALA A 10 -10.61 -9.20 -12.42
C ALA A 10 -10.35 -9.88 -13.78
N ALA A 11 -9.68 -11.02 -13.79
CA ALA A 11 -9.45 -11.80 -15.02
C ALA A 11 -10.77 -12.31 -15.64
N ALA A 12 -11.68 -12.85 -14.83
CA ALA A 12 -12.96 -13.33 -15.33
C ALA A 12 -13.80 -12.24 -16.00
N LEU A 13 -13.85 -11.04 -15.41
CA LEU A 13 -14.57 -9.90 -15.96
C LEU A 13 -14.00 -9.43 -17.30
N LEU A 14 -12.68 -9.45 -17.45
CA LEU A 14 -12.03 -9.10 -18.72
C LEU A 14 -12.32 -10.12 -19.81
N VAL A 15 -12.25 -11.41 -19.51
CA VAL A 15 -12.62 -12.49 -20.47
C VAL A 15 -14.08 -12.35 -20.92
N GLU A 16 -15.00 -12.09 -20.00
CA GLU A 16 -16.44 -11.89 -20.30
C GLU A 16 -16.69 -10.66 -21.19
N GLN A 17 -15.80 -9.67 -21.14
CA GLN A 17 -15.86 -8.48 -21.97
C GLN A 17 -15.17 -8.65 -23.32
N GLY A 18 -14.62 -9.84 -23.60
CA GLY A 18 -14.02 -10.18 -24.88
C GLY A 18 -12.56 -9.76 -25.04
N TYR A 19 -11.86 -9.46 -23.92
CA TYR A 19 -10.43 -9.22 -23.96
C TYR A 19 -9.65 -10.52 -24.17
N ASP A 20 -8.55 -10.45 -24.92
CA ASP A 20 -7.54 -11.51 -24.96
C ASP A 20 -6.67 -11.41 -23.69
N VAL A 21 -6.85 -12.35 -22.77
CA VAL A 21 -6.29 -12.29 -21.41
C VAL A 21 -5.23 -13.36 -21.21
N THR A 22 -4.02 -12.95 -20.88
CA THR A 22 -2.99 -13.83 -20.33
C THR A 22 -2.85 -13.62 -18.83
N ALA A 23 -3.01 -14.66 -18.03
CA ALA A 23 -2.77 -14.60 -16.61
C ALA A 23 -1.27 -14.67 -16.30
N VAL A 24 -0.78 -13.71 -15.51
CA VAL A 24 0.63 -13.69 -15.07
C VAL A 24 0.71 -13.82 -13.55
N TYR A 25 1.50 -14.78 -13.07
CA TYR A 25 1.89 -14.88 -11.66
C TYR A 25 3.28 -14.24 -11.50
N MET A 26 3.37 -13.22 -10.64
CA MET A 26 4.64 -12.59 -10.27
C MET A 26 5.25 -13.36 -9.11
N LYS A 27 6.40 -14.01 -9.32
CA LYS A 27 7.17 -14.69 -8.30
C LYS A 27 8.13 -13.71 -7.65
N ASN A 28 7.67 -13.02 -6.62
CA ASN A 28 8.40 -11.93 -5.97
C ASN A 28 9.24 -12.40 -4.78
N TRP A 29 8.75 -13.43 -4.06
CA TRP A 29 9.40 -13.95 -2.85
C TRP A 29 9.06 -15.41 -2.65
N THR A 30 10.07 -16.22 -2.31
CA THR A 30 9.89 -17.67 -2.11
C THR A 30 10.66 -18.20 -0.92
N LEU A 31 11.39 -17.35 -0.20
CA LEU A 31 12.18 -17.80 0.93
C LEU A 31 11.27 -18.17 2.10
N ASP A 32 11.44 -19.37 2.61
CA ASP A 32 10.88 -19.76 3.89
C ASP A 32 11.68 -19.08 5.01
N LEU A 33 10.96 -18.60 6.02
CA LEU A 33 11.57 -18.07 7.23
C LEU A 33 11.46 -19.11 8.36
N PRO A 34 12.33 -19.08 9.37
CA PRO A 34 12.25 -19.99 10.52
C PRO A 34 10.84 -19.98 11.13
N GLY A 35 10.21 -21.14 11.18
CA GLY A 35 8.84 -21.31 11.69
C GLY A 35 7.72 -20.97 10.73
N MET A 36 8.01 -20.57 9.48
CA MET A 36 6.98 -20.26 8.49
C MET A 36 7.34 -20.71 7.08
N LYS A 37 6.38 -21.38 6.44
CA LYS A 37 6.42 -21.71 5.01
C LYS A 37 5.78 -20.58 4.20
N CYS A 38 6.50 -20.09 3.20
CA CYS A 38 5.97 -19.09 2.28
C CYS A 38 4.81 -19.69 1.44
N PRO A 39 3.63 -19.05 1.36
CA PRO A 39 2.45 -19.61 0.69
C PRO A 39 2.52 -19.57 -0.85
N TRP A 40 3.63 -19.15 -1.44
CA TRP A 40 3.75 -18.90 -2.89
C TRP A 40 3.33 -20.10 -3.76
N ALA A 41 3.62 -21.33 -3.33
CA ALA A 41 3.29 -22.53 -4.10
C ALA A 41 1.77 -22.78 -4.17
N ASP A 42 1.07 -22.55 -3.05
CA ASP A 42 -0.39 -22.68 -2.98
C ASP A 42 -1.07 -21.55 -3.77
N ASP A 43 -0.56 -20.32 -3.66
CA ASP A 43 -1.04 -19.16 -4.41
C ASP A 43 -0.84 -19.33 -5.92
N LEU A 44 0.32 -19.87 -6.35
CA LEU A 44 0.58 -20.23 -7.74
C LEU A 44 -0.37 -21.34 -8.24
N ALA A 45 -0.63 -22.35 -7.42
CA ALA A 45 -1.56 -23.42 -7.77
C ALA A 45 -2.99 -22.89 -7.92
N ASP A 46 -3.43 -22.01 -7.03
CA ASP A 46 -4.74 -21.35 -7.13
C ASP A 46 -4.83 -20.49 -8.39
N ALA A 47 -3.82 -19.69 -8.69
CA ALA A 47 -3.78 -18.88 -9.90
C ALA A 47 -3.87 -19.74 -11.18
N LYS A 48 -3.15 -20.87 -11.24
CA LYS A 48 -3.22 -21.83 -12.35
C LYS A 48 -4.61 -22.43 -12.50
N ARG A 49 -5.26 -22.84 -11.38
CA ARG A 49 -6.62 -23.41 -11.43
C ARG A 49 -7.63 -22.41 -12.02
N VAL A 50 -7.50 -21.13 -11.65
CA VAL A 50 -8.36 -20.08 -12.20
C VAL A 50 -8.08 -19.87 -13.68
N ALA A 51 -6.83 -19.82 -14.12
CA ALA A 51 -6.49 -19.69 -15.54
C ALA A 51 -7.05 -20.82 -16.38
N VAL A 52 -6.89 -22.08 -15.93
CA VAL A 52 -7.47 -23.25 -16.60
C VAL A 52 -8.99 -23.15 -16.68
N LYS A 53 -9.66 -22.74 -15.58
CA LYS A 53 -11.12 -22.57 -15.56
C LYS A 53 -11.60 -21.51 -16.54
N LEU A 54 -10.87 -20.43 -16.69
CA LEU A 54 -11.20 -19.33 -17.61
C LEU A 54 -10.79 -19.63 -19.06
N GLY A 55 -10.02 -20.70 -19.31
CA GLY A 55 -9.49 -21.04 -20.64
C GLY A 55 -8.48 -20.04 -21.18
N ILE A 56 -7.70 -19.40 -20.29
CA ILE A 56 -6.70 -18.37 -20.64
C ILE A 56 -5.28 -18.87 -20.44
N ASP A 57 -4.33 -18.31 -21.18
CA ASP A 57 -2.92 -18.60 -21.04
C ASP A 57 -2.39 -18.19 -19.66
N PHE A 58 -1.32 -18.87 -19.23
CA PHE A 58 -0.72 -18.65 -17.93
C PHE A 58 0.80 -18.55 -18.03
N LYS A 59 1.37 -17.45 -17.52
CA LYS A 59 2.82 -17.21 -17.46
C LYS A 59 3.26 -16.96 -16.02
N VAL A 60 4.55 -17.16 -15.75
CA VAL A 60 5.21 -16.83 -14.50
C VAL A 60 6.35 -15.88 -14.80
N PHE A 61 6.34 -14.70 -14.18
CA PHE A 61 7.47 -13.77 -14.22
C PHE A 61 8.23 -13.86 -12.90
N ASP A 62 9.52 -14.10 -12.96
CA ASP A 62 10.38 -14.21 -11.78
C ASP A 62 11.06 -12.86 -11.51
N PHE A 63 10.63 -12.19 -10.46
CA PHE A 63 11.12 -10.87 -10.04
C PHE A 63 11.80 -10.92 -8.65
N GLN A 64 12.22 -12.10 -8.17
CA GLN A 64 12.73 -12.28 -6.82
C GLN A 64 13.92 -11.37 -6.49
N ASN A 65 14.85 -11.23 -7.45
CA ASN A 65 16.04 -10.40 -7.24
C ASN A 65 15.66 -8.92 -7.16
N GLU A 66 14.89 -8.42 -8.12
CA GLU A 66 14.45 -7.02 -8.17
C GLU A 66 13.59 -6.66 -6.97
N TYR A 67 12.71 -7.59 -6.57
CA TYR A 67 11.87 -7.41 -5.39
C TYR A 67 12.73 -7.30 -4.11
N LYS A 68 13.74 -8.16 -3.97
CA LYS A 68 14.67 -8.09 -2.86
C LYS A 68 15.33 -6.71 -2.77
N TYR A 69 15.95 -6.25 -3.85
CA TYR A 69 16.69 -4.98 -3.84
C TYR A 69 15.79 -3.74 -3.70
N LYS A 70 14.65 -3.73 -4.40
CA LYS A 70 13.82 -2.52 -4.50
C LYS A 70 12.79 -2.39 -3.37
N VAL A 71 12.40 -3.49 -2.76
CA VAL A 71 11.34 -3.49 -1.73
C VAL A 71 11.89 -3.92 -0.37
N VAL A 72 12.57 -5.08 -0.32
CA VAL A 72 13.00 -5.65 0.96
C VAL A 72 14.18 -4.90 1.54
N ASP A 73 15.24 -4.70 0.75
CA ASP A 73 16.45 -4.00 1.21
C ASP A 73 16.13 -2.52 1.56
N TYR A 74 15.30 -1.85 0.74
CA TYR A 74 14.76 -0.52 1.07
C TYR A 74 14.06 -0.51 2.43
N MET A 75 13.16 -1.45 2.66
CA MET A 75 12.43 -1.54 3.92
C MET A 75 13.37 -1.74 5.12
N ILE A 76 14.34 -2.64 4.99
CA ILE A 76 15.33 -2.92 6.03
C ILE A 76 16.14 -1.67 6.36
N ASP A 77 16.59 -0.93 5.35
CA ASP A 77 17.40 0.26 5.54
C ASP A 77 16.60 1.39 6.20
N GLU A 78 15.35 1.60 5.81
CA GLU A 78 14.47 2.57 6.48
C GLU A 78 14.30 2.24 7.98
N TYR A 79 14.09 0.97 8.32
CA TYR A 79 14.01 0.57 9.73
C TYR A 79 15.33 0.78 10.48
N LYS A 80 16.50 0.53 9.88
CA LYS A 80 17.80 0.83 10.48
C LYS A 80 17.96 2.32 10.82
N TYR A 81 17.41 3.20 9.97
CA TYR A 81 17.39 4.64 10.23
C TYR A 81 16.26 5.06 11.20
N GLY A 82 15.52 4.13 11.75
CA GLY A 82 14.43 4.41 12.67
C GLY A 82 13.17 4.98 12.00
N ARG A 83 13.04 4.89 10.68
CA ARG A 83 11.85 5.30 9.93
C ARG A 83 10.86 4.14 9.83
N THR A 84 9.62 4.44 9.48
CA THR A 84 8.57 3.43 9.32
C THR A 84 8.09 3.42 7.86
N PRO A 85 8.73 2.63 6.97
CA PRO A 85 8.40 2.58 5.56
C PRO A 85 7.11 1.82 5.28
N ASN A 86 6.60 1.98 4.05
CA ASN A 86 5.50 1.16 3.54
C ASN A 86 5.98 0.33 2.33
N PRO A 87 6.33 -0.94 2.51
CA PRO A 87 6.84 -1.79 1.44
C PRO A 87 5.80 -2.09 0.35
N ASP A 88 4.50 -2.04 0.66
CA ASP A 88 3.45 -2.28 -0.35
C ASP A 88 3.40 -1.14 -1.38
N ILE A 89 3.67 0.11 -0.97
CA ILE A 89 3.80 1.25 -1.88
C ILE A 89 5.00 1.03 -2.82
N MET A 90 6.15 0.63 -2.27
CA MET A 90 7.35 0.35 -3.07
C MET A 90 7.16 -0.84 -4.02
N CYS A 91 6.46 -1.89 -3.57
CA CYS A 91 6.08 -3.02 -4.42
C CYS A 91 5.20 -2.56 -5.60
N ASN A 92 4.22 -1.70 -5.35
CA ASN A 92 3.38 -1.17 -6.42
C ASN A 92 4.20 -0.29 -7.38
N GLN A 93 4.99 0.66 -6.86
CA GLN A 93 5.81 1.56 -7.68
C GLN A 93 6.83 0.81 -8.53
N GLU A 94 7.68 0.00 -7.91
CA GLU A 94 8.89 -0.54 -8.57
C GLU A 94 8.65 -1.88 -9.27
N VAL A 95 7.72 -2.69 -8.76
CA VAL A 95 7.51 -4.03 -9.28
C VAL A 95 6.25 -4.12 -10.12
N LYS A 96 5.06 -3.78 -9.58
CA LYS A 96 3.80 -4.01 -10.29
C LYS A 96 3.57 -3.03 -11.45
N PHE A 97 3.72 -1.72 -11.20
CA PHE A 97 3.40 -0.70 -12.19
C PHE A 97 4.63 -0.15 -12.93
N LYS A 98 5.80 -0.78 -12.74
CA LYS A 98 7.00 -0.53 -13.51
C LYS A 98 7.52 -1.83 -14.13
N LEU A 99 8.21 -2.67 -13.37
CA LEU A 99 8.86 -3.88 -13.89
C LEU A 99 7.86 -4.85 -14.56
N PHE A 100 6.75 -5.15 -13.90
CA PHE A 100 5.72 -6.04 -14.48
C PHE A 100 5.07 -5.41 -15.72
N LEU A 101 4.75 -4.10 -15.68
CA LEU A 101 4.21 -3.39 -16.84
C LEU A 101 5.20 -3.45 -18.02
N GLU A 102 6.45 -3.07 -17.80
CA GLU A 102 7.51 -3.09 -18.84
C GLU A 102 7.69 -4.49 -19.44
N THR A 103 7.73 -5.51 -18.58
CA THR A 103 7.88 -6.91 -19.01
C THR A 103 6.66 -7.39 -19.80
N ALA A 104 5.44 -7.07 -19.35
CA ALA A 104 4.22 -7.45 -20.05
C ALA A 104 4.11 -6.78 -21.42
N LEU A 105 4.42 -5.49 -21.52
CA LEU A 105 4.44 -4.77 -22.79
C LEU A 105 5.48 -5.34 -23.76
N SER A 106 6.67 -5.67 -23.27
CA SER A 106 7.74 -6.31 -24.05
C SER A 106 7.37 -7.72 -24.52
N ASP A 107 6.49 -8.40 -23.78
CA ASP A 107 5.96 -9.74 -24.10
C ASP A 107 4.71 -9.68 -25.02
N GLY A 108 4.36 -8.47 -25.50
CA GLY A 108 3.33 -8.21 -26.50
C GLY A 108 1.95 -7.85 -25.94
N ALA A 109 1.83 -7.56 -24.66
CA ALA A 109 0.58 -7.06 -24.09
C ALA A 109 0.40 -5.56 -24.42
N ASP A 110 -0.85 -5.14 -24.64
CA ASP A 110 -1.19 -3.72 -24.80
C ASP A 110 -1.35 -3.01 -23.45
N MET A 111 -1.83 -3.73 -22.43
CA MET A 111 -2.16 -3.22 -21.11
C MET A 111 -1.94 -4.28 -20.03
N ILE A 112 -1.89 -3.85 -18.78
CA ILE A 112 -1.98 -4.76 -17.63
C ILE A 112 -3.30 -4.55 -16.89
N ALA A 113 -3.71 -5.57 -16.13
CA ALA A 113 -4.85 -5.48 -15.23
C ALA A 113 -4.50 -6.05 -13.85
N THR A 114 -5.03 -5.45 -12.82
CA THR A 114 -4.80 -5.90 -11.45
C THR A 114 -6.09 -5.94 -10.64
N GLY A 115 -6.11 -6.77 -9.59
CA GLY A 115 -7.23 -6.86 -8.64
C GLY A 115 -7.19 -5.79 -7.54
N HIS A 116 -6.69 -4.59 -7.82
CA HIS A 116 -6.73 -3.50 -6.84
C HIS A 116 -8.09 -2.82 -6.82
N TYR A 117 -8.49 -2.40 -5.62
CA TYR A 117 -9.65 -1.54 -5.42
C TYR A 117 -9.23 -0.09 -5.66
N ALA A 118 -9.31 0.30 -6.91
CA ALA A 118 -9.11 1.65 -7.43
C ALA A 118 -9.88 1.78 -8.74
N ARG A 119 -10.04 2.99 -9.27
CA ARG A 119 -10.66 3.25 -10.57
C ARG A 119 -9.76 4.15 -11.40
N VAL A 120 -9.88 4.05 -12.72
CA VAL A 120 -9.24 4.97 -13.66
C VAL A 120 -10.32 5.83 -14.30
N GLY A 121 -10.14 7.13 -14.27
CA GLY A 121 -10.97 8.11 -14.94
C GLY A 121 -10.16 8.93 -15.95
N ASN A 122 -10.84 9.64 -16.83
CA ASN A 122 -10.24 10.53 -17.82
C ASN A 122 -10.70 11.99 -17.66
N GLY A 123 -11.18 12.37 -16.49
CA GLY A 123 -11.73 13.71 -16.24
C GLY A 123 -13.09 14.00 -16.86
N VAL A 124 -13.63 13.08 -17.68
CA VAL A 124 -14.87 13.24 -18.44
C VAL A 124 -15.93 12.20 -18.04
N TRP A 125 -15.68 11.43 -17.01
CA TRP A 125 -16.66 10.45 -16.53
C TRP A 125 -17.80 11.17 -15.80
N GLU A 126 -18.85 11.54 -16.55
CA GLU A 126 -20.16 11.78 -15.95
C GLU A 126 -20.60 10.52 -15.20
N MET A 127 -21.10 10.69 -13.98
CA MET A 127 -21.68 9.62 -13.17
C MET A 127 -22.93 9.07 -13.88
N GLY A 128 -22.72 8.26 -14.92
CA GLY A 128 -23.75 7.43 -15.51
C GLY A 128 -24.16 6.33 -14.53
N ASN A 129 -25.45 6.01 -14.52
CA ASN A 129 -26.11 5.07 -13.63
C ASN A 129 -25.24 3.89 -13.19
N ARG A 130 -25.20 3.63 -11.88
CA ARG A 130 -24.39 2.66 -11.13
C ARG A 130 -24.52 1.19 -11.55
N GLU A 131 -25.32 0.86 -12.55
CA GLU A 131 -25.63 -0.54 -12.91
C GLU A 131 -24.89 -1.08 -14.14
N GLU A 132 -24.26 -0.23 -14.96
CA GLU A 132 -23.52 -0.66 -16.16
C GLU A 132 -22.14 -0.02 -16.24
N GLN A 133 -21.23 -0.40 -15.34
CA GLN A 133 -19.82 -0.03 -15.53
C GLN A 133 -19.19 -0.99 -16.55
N LYS A 134 -19.30 -0.65 -17.82
CA LYS A 134 -18.49 -1.26 -18.87
C LYS A 134 -17.07 -0.72 -18.74
N ILE A 135 -16.10 -1.62 -18.62
CA ILE A 135 -14.69 -1.26 -18.83
C ILE A 135 -14.60 -0.71 -20.26
N PRO A 136 -13.96 0.45 -20.50
CA PRO A 136 -13.92 1.03 -21.83
C PRO A 136 -13.32 0.04 -22.85
N PRO A 137 -13.88 -0.04 -24.08
CA PRO A 137 -13.31 -0.89 -25.12
C PRO A 137 -11.87 -0.48 -25.43
N ILE A 138 -10.97 -1.45 -25.60
CA ILE A 138 -9.52 -1.29 -25.86
C ILE A 138 -9.20 -0.47 -27.12
N SER A 139 -10.15 -0.19 -27.99
CA SER A 139 -9.91 0.52 -29.27
C SER A 139 -9.37 1.94 -29.11
N GLN A 140 -9.08 2.38 -27.89
CA GLN A 140 -8.52 3.71 -27.62
C GLN A 140 -7.16 3.56 -26.94
N SER A 141 -6.13 3.70 -27.75
CA SER A 141 -4.82 4.19 -27.34
C SER A 141 -4.89 5.07 -26.12
N LEU A 142 -4.08 4.73 -25.06
CA LEU A 142 -3.77 5.57 -23.90
C LEU A 142 -4.92 6.49 -23.47
N ILE A 143 -5.51 6.22 -22.31
CA ILE A 143 -6.44 7.18 -21.70
C ILE A 143 -5.67 8.50 -21.54
N PRO A 144 -6.03 9.58 -22.25
CA PRO A 144 -5.29 10.82 -22.12
C PRO A 144 -5.51 11.41 -20.72
N ASN A 145 -4.43 11.79 -20.04
CA ASN A 145 -4.43 12.29 -18.65
C ASN A 145 -5.25 11.43 -17.69
N PRO A 146 -4.90 10.14 -17.54
CA PRO A 146 -5.66 9.23 -16.68
C PRO A 146 -5.60 9.71 -15.24
N GLN A 147 -6.74 9.67 -14.56
CA GLN A 147 -6.85 10.01 -13.15
C GLN A 147 -7.00 8.72 -12.33
N LEU A 148 -6.25 8.61 -11.24
CA LEU A 148 -6.43 7.55 -10.26
C LEU A 148 -7.56 7.95 -9.30
N LEU A 149 -8.67 7.20 -9.32
CA LEU A 149 -9.85 7.48 -8.52
C LEU A 149 -10.00 6.45 -7.39
N MET A 150 -10.49 6.92 -6.24
CA MET A 150 -10.85 6.06 -5.12
C MET A 150 -11.85 4.99 -5.55
N ALA A 151 -11.76 3.81 -4.95
CA ALA A 151 -12.74 2.74 -5.15
C ALA A 151 -14.12 3.11 -4.59
N ILE A 152 -15.16 2.40 -5.10
CA ILE A 152 -16.52 2.52 -4.53
C ILE A 152 -16.57 1.97 -3.10
N ASP A 153 -15.81 0.91 -2.81
CA ASP A 153 -15.66 0.38 -1.46
C ASP A 153 -14.57 1.17 -0.71
N GLU A 154 -14.99 2.20 0.02
CA GLU A 154 -14.07 3.06 0.80
C GLU A 154 -13.23 2.27 1.82
N LYS A 155 -13.77 1.16 2.37
CA LYS A 155 -13.06 0.31 3.32
C LYS A 155 -12.00 -0.57 2.66
N LYS A 156 -12.09 -0.74 1.35
CA LYS A 156 -11.15 -1.54 0.54
C LYS A 156 -10.30 -0.65 -0.38
N ASP A 157 -10.57 0.65 -0.45
CA ASP A 157 -9.83 1.57 -1.30
C ASP A 157 -8.31 1.42 -1.11
N GLN A 158 -7.62 1.24 -2.22
CA GLN A 158 -6.17 1.00 -2.25
C GLN A 158 -5.38 2.13 -2.93
N THR A 159 -6.01 3.25 -3.25
CA THR A 159 -5.33 4.39 -3.87
C THR A 159 -4.17 4.92 -3.02
N TYR A 160 -4.27 4.79 -1.68
CA TYR A 160 -3.17 5.08 -0.76
C TYR A 160 -1.89 4.30 -1.09
N PHE A 161 -1.99 3.07 -1.56
CA PHE A 161 -0.83 2.26 -1.94
C PHE A 161 -0.40 2.48 -3.40
N LEU A 162 -1.21 3.18 -4.18
CA LEU A 162 -1.02 3.38 -5.62
C LEU A 162 -0.56 4.79 -5.98
N TYR A 163 -0.44 5.70 -5.03
CA TYR A 163 -0.17 7.12 -5.29
C TYR A 163 1.14 7.38 -6.05
N ARG A 164 2.05 6.41 -6.09
CA ARG A 164 3.33 6.51 -6.80
C ARG A 164 3.32 5.89 -8.20
N ILE A 165 2.14 5.54 -8.72
CA ILE A 165 1.99 5.16 -10.12
C ILE A 165 2.17 6.41 -11.01
N THR A 166 2.85 6.27 -12.15
CA THR A 166 2.94 7.36 -13.13
C THR A 166 1.68 7.43 -13.99
N GLY A 167 1.33 8.62 -14.52
CA GLY A 167 0.22 8.78 -15.45
C GLY A 167 0.35 7.87 -16.67
N GLU A 168 1.57 7.66 -17.20
CA GLU A 168 1.82 6.72 -18.30
C GLU A 168 1.46 5.28 -17.91
N ALA A 169 1.94 4.81 -16.76
CA ALA A 169 1.63 3.46 -16.28
C ALA A 169 0.13 3.29 -15.97
N LEU A 170 -0.49 4.33 -15.42
CA LEU A 170 -1.93 4.35 -15.14
C LEU A 170 -2.75 4.27 -16.43
N GLY A 171 -2.33 4.96 -17.52
CA GLY A 171 -2.96 4.91 -18.83
C GLY A 171 -2.91 3.54 -19.51
N LYS A 172 -2.01 2.66 -19.04
CA LYS A 172 -1.86 1.27 -19.52
C LYS A 172 -2.34 0.24 -18.48
N THR A 173 -3.12 0.67 -17.49
CA THR A 173 -3.56 -0.20 -16.38
C THR A 173 -5.08 -0.22 -16.25
N LEU A 174 -5.64 -1.41 -16.04
CA LEU A 174 -7.06 -1.61 -15.72
C LEU A 174 -7.23 -2.08 -14.28
N PHE A 175 -8.27 -1.55 -13.62
CA PHE A 175 -8.73 -1.98 -12.29
C PHE A 175 -10.18 -2.51 -12.37
N PRO A 176 -10.41 -3.73 -12.86
CA PRO A 176 -11.74 -4.22 -13.21
C PRO A 176 -12.72 -4.31 -12.04
N ILE A 177 -12.22 -4.35 -10.80
CA ILE A 177 -13.04 -4.53 -9.60
C ILE A 177 -13.25 -3.25 -8.78
N GLY A 178 -12.65 -2.13 -9.17
CA GLY A 178 -12.73 -0.87 -8.40
C GLY A 178 -14.13 -0.28 -8.26
N GLY A 179 -15.06 -0.67 -9.13
CA GLY A 179 -16.47 -0.31 -9.11
C GLY A 179 -17.36 -1.19 -8.22
N PHE A 180 -16.80 -2.18 -7.52
CA PHE A 180 -17.57 -3.14 -6.72
C PHE A 180 -17.12 -3.14 -5.26
N THR A 181 -18.08 -3.42 -4.37
CA THR A 181 -17.77 -3.69 -2.96
C THR A 181 -17.23 -5.10 -2.78
N LYS A 182 -16.45 -5.34 -1.71
CA LYS A 182 -15.89 -6.68 -1.44
C LYS A 182 -16.95 -7.80 -1.36
N PRO A 183 -18.12 -7.59 -0.73
CA PRO A 183 -19.18 -8.59 -0.78
C PRO A 183 -19.67 -8.89 -2.21
N GLN A 184 -19.79 -7.87 -3.08
CA GLN A 184 -20.13 -8.06 -4.48
C GLN A 184 -19.06 -8.87 -5.22
N VAL A 185 -17.79 -8.54 -5.03
CA VAL A 185 -16.64 -9.28 -5.61
C VAL A 185 -16.70 -10.76 -5.23
N ARG A 186 -16.92 -11.09 -3.96
CA ARG A 186 -17.04 -12.49 -3.51
C ARG A 186 -18.26 -13.21 -4.10
N ARG A 187 -19.42 -12.54 -4.14
CA ARG A 187 -20.63 -13.08 -4.76
C ARG A 187 -20.40 -13.39 -6.24
N MET A 188 -19.89 -12.41 -6.99
CA MET A 188 -19.62 -12.55 -8.42
C MET A 188 -18.59 -13.65 -8.72
N ALA A 189 -17.57 -13.80 -7.87
CA ALA A 189 -16.60 -14.88 -7.98
C ALA A 189 -17.24 -16.26 -7.71
N SER A 190 -18.15 -16.34 -6.73
CA SER A 190 -18.91 -17.56 -6.39
C SER A 190 -19.86 -17.97 -7.52
N GLU A 191 -20.61 -17.01 -8.08
CA GLU A 191 -21.54 -17.24 -9.21
C GLU A 191 -20.81 -17.79 -10.45
N ARG A 192 -19.55 -17.41 -10.66
CA ARG A 192 -18.66 -17.93 -11.71
C ARG A 192 -17.96 -19.23 -11.32
N GLY A 193 -18.20 -19.74 -10.10
CA GLY A 193 -17.58 -20.94 -9.56
C GLY A 193 -16.06 -20.86 -9.48
N LEU A 194 -15.50 -19.67 -9.22
CA LEU A 194 -14.05 -19.51 -9.03
C LEU A 194 -13.64 -20.14 -7.69
N SER A 195 -12.61 -20.99 -7.72
CA SER A 195 -12.12 -21.71 -6.53
C SER A 195 -11.63 -20.78 -5.42
N THR A 196 -11.29 -19.53 -5.76
CA THR A 196 -10.80 -18.50 -4.86
C THR A 196 -11.90 -17.68 -4.17
N ALA A 197 -13.19 -17.89 -4.49
CA ALA A 197 -14.31 -17.08 -3.99
C ALA A 197 -14.38 -17.01 -2.45
N THR A 198 -14.07 -18.11 -1.76
CA THR A 198 -14.08 -18.22 -0.30
C THR A 198 -12.71 -18.03 0.35
N LYS A 199 -11.64 -17.87 -0.45
CA LYS A 199 -10.28 -17.69 0.06
C LYS A 199 -10.22 -16.41 0.90
N LYS A 200 -9.59 -16.50 2.09
CA LYS A 200 -9.38 -15.34 2.95
C LYS A 200 -8.46 -14.33 2.26
N ASP A 201 -8.70 -13.05 2.53
CA ASP A 201 -7.80 -11.99 2.05
C ASP A 201 -6.42 -12.18 2.69
N SER A 202 -5.36 -11.88 1.93
CA SER A 202 -4.01 -11.83 2.48
C SER A 202 -3.95 -10.79 3.59
N GLN A 203 -3.37 -11.19 4.73
CA GLN A 203 -3.18 -10.33 5.88
C GLN A 203 -1.70 -9.97 6.00
N GLY A 204 -1.39 -8.72 6.35
CA GLY A 204 -0.01 -8.28 6.53
C GLY A 204 0.69 -7.85 5.24
N ILE A 205 2.01 -7.70 5.32
CA ILE A 205 2.86 -7.30 4.18
C ILE A 205 2.89 -8.44 3.16
N CYS A 206 2.69 -8.11 1.90
CA CYS A 206 2.42 -9.02 0.79
C CYS A 206 3.41 -10.21 0.69
N PHE A 207 4.69 -10.03 1.05
CA PHE A 207 5.73 -11.06 0.95
C PHE A 207 6.11 -11.70 2.30
N ILE A 208 5.82 -11.05 3.42
CA ILE A 208 6.08 -11.58 4.76
C ILE A 208 4.99 -12.57 5.18
N GLY A 209 3.79 -12.44 4.61
CA GLY A 209 2.66 -13.30 4.92
C GLY A 209 2.19 -13.13 6.36
N GLN A 210 2.06 -14.25 7.11
CA GLN A 210 1.57 -14.24 8.48
C GLN A 210 2.67 -14.03 9.55
N VAL A 211 3.94 -13.91 9.15
CA VAL A 211 5.04 -13.57 10.08
C VAL A 211 4.90 -12.12 10.49
N GLY A 212 5.16 -11.84 11.76
CA GLY A 212 5.26 -10.48 12.25
C GLY A 212 6.45 -9.75 11.63
N ILE A 213 6.29 -8.46 11.37
CA ILE A 213 7.40 -7.61 10.88
C ILE A 213 8.63 -7.68 11.80
N ARG A 214 8.42 -7.88 13.12
CA ARG A 214 9.47 -8.03 14.11
C ARG A 214 10.34 -9.28 13.83
N ASP A 215 9.70 -10.43 13.62
CA ASP A 215 10.41 -11.69 13.36
C ASP A 215 11.18 -11.62 12.03
N PHE A 216 10.58 -10.97 11.02
CA PHE A 216 11.24 -10.74 9.75
C PHE A 216 12.49 -9.85 9.92
N LEU A 217 12.34 -8.67 10.52
CA LEU A 217 13.45 -7.73 10.68
C LEU A 217 14.59 -8.28 11.53
N SER A 218 14.30 -9.13 12.53
CA SER A 218 15.31 -9.78 13.36
C SER A 218 16.24 -10.71 12.60
N GLN A 219 15.90 -11.12 11.37
CA GLN A 219 16.79 -11.88 10.50
C GLN A 219 17.86 -11.00 9.81
N TYR A 220 17.63 -9.68 9.75
CA TYR A 220 18.42 -8.73 8.95
C TYR A 220 19.05 -7.60 9.76
N ILE A 221 18.54 -7.35 10.97
CA ILE A 221 19.00 -6.27 11.84
C ILE A 221 19.37 -6.86 13.19
N ASP A 222 20.56 -6.55 13.70
CA ASP A 222 21.00 -6.96 15.03
C ASP A 222 20.05 -6.42 16.10
N VAL A 223 19.40 -7.34 16.79
CA VAL A 223 18.49 -7.02 17.90
C VAL A 223 19.34 -6.71 19.15
N LYS A 224 19.20 -5.49 19.68
CA LYS A 224 19.93 -5.05 20.87
C LYS A 224 18.94 -4.51 21.90
N PRO A 225 18.97 -5.01 23.14
CA PRO A 225 18.13 -4.48 24.20
C PRO A 225 18.43 -3.00 24.49
N GLY A 226 17.34 -2.21 24.66
CA GLY A 226 17.43 -0.81 25.02
C GLY A 226 16.43 -0.46 26.12
N GLU A 227 16.36 0.82 26.50
CA GLU A 227 15.52 1.30 27.58
C GLU A 227 14.24 1.96 27.04
N ILE A 228 13.11 1.68 27.69
CA ILE A 228 11.86 2.42 27.52
C ILE A 228 11.78 3.44 28.66
N LYS A 229 11.71 4.74 28.30
CA LYS A 229 11.72 5.86 29.25
C LYS A 229 10.42 6.66 29.19
N ASP A 230 9.98 7.13 30.34
CA ASP A 230 8.96 8.17 30.40
C ASP A 230 9.49 9.46 29.79
N SER A 231 8.75 10.04 28.85
CA SER A 231 9.21 11.19 28.05
C SER A 231 9.38 12.48 28.86
N LYS A 232 8.65 12.61 29.98
CA LYS A 232 8.68 13.82 30.82
C LYS A 232 9.74 13.73 31.93
N SER A 233 9.79 12.61 32.63
CA SER A 233 10.67 12.43 33.78
C SER A 233 12.03 11.80 33.44
N GLY A 234 12.17 11.17 32.27
CA GLY A 234 13.33 10.40 31.90
C GLY A 234 13.48 9.07 32.68
N LYS A 235 12.52 8.72 33.52
CA LYS A 235 12.56 7.50 34.30
C LYS A 235 12.48 6.27 33.40
N VAL A 236 13.35 5.29 33.63
CA VAL A 236 13.28 3.98 32.97
C VAL A 236 12.06 3.22 33.48
N LEU A 237 11.19 2.81 32.56
CA LEU A 237 9.96 2.08 32.80
C LEU A 237 10.07 0.60 32.46
N GLY A 238 10.97 0.24 31.55
CA GLY A 238 11.16 -1.12 31.07
C GLY A 238 12.27 -1.22 30.03
N ARG A 239 12.34 -2.36 29.38
CA ARG A 239 13.31 -2.62 28.30
C ARG A 239 12.60 -3.10 27.04
N HIS A 240 13.26 -2.92 25.91
CA HIS A 240 12.81 -3.41 24.61
C HIS A 240 13.97 -4.10 23.86
N ASP A 241 13.65 -4.82 22.79
CA ASP A 241 14.64 -5.59 22.01
C ASP A 241 15.30 -4.79 20.86
N GLY A 242 14.84 -3.56 20.60
CA GLY A 242 15.38 -2.67 19.57
C GLY A 242 14.45 -1.49 19.29
N ALA A 243 14.97 -0.25 19.33
CA ALA A 243 14.17 0.95 19.13
C ALA A 243 13.54 1.03 17.73
N PHE A 244 14.14 0.40 16.71
CA PHE A 244 13.61 0.37 15.35
C PHE A 244 12.26 -0.36 15.21
N PHE A 245 11.91 -1.25 16.13
CA PHE A 245 10.61 -1.92 16.15
C PHE A 245 9.42 -1.02 16.52
N TYR A 246 9.71 0.18 17.03
CA TYR A 246 8.68 1.06 17.57
C TYR A 246 8.36 2.19 16.62
N THR A 247 7.05 2.46 16.49
CA THR A 247 6.50 3.53 15.64
C THR A 247 5.83 4.57 16.52
N LEU A 248 5.90 5.85 16.18
CA LEU A 248 5.23 6.92 16.92
C LEU A 248 3.73 6.64 17.03
N GLY A 249 3.18 6.82 18.23
CA GLY A 249 1.80 6.53 18.56
C GLY A 249 1.48 5.07 18.82
N GLN A 250 2.44 4.15 18.70
CA GLN A 250 2.24 2.74 19.01
C GLN A 250 1.85 2.57 20.47
N ARG A 251 0.82 1.75 20.72
CA ARG A 251 0.27 1.46 22.07
C ARG A 251 0.62 0.05 22.55
N HIS A 252 0.77 -0.91 21.66
CA HIS A 252 0.93 -2.33 21.96
C HIS A 252 2.37 -2.79 21.81
N GLY A 253 2.73 -3.92 22.46
CA GLY A 253 4.05 -4.56 22.30
C GLY A 253 5.17 -3.92 23.09
N MET A 254 4.85 -3.15 24.15
CA MET A 254 5.85 -2.54 25.06
C MET A 254 5.97 -3.32 26.38
N GLU A 255 5.00 -4.17 26.70
CA GLU A 255 4.96 -5.02 27.93
C GLU A 255 5.19 -4.24 29.23
N LEU A 256 4.78 -2.96 29.25
CA LEU A 256 4.89 -2.11 30.43
C LEU A 256 3.71 -2.34 31.37
N GLY A 257 3.98 -2.67 32.62
CA GLY A 257 2.98 -2.74 33.68
C GLY A 257 2.46 -1.35 34.09
N GLY A 258 1.42 -1.29 34.93
CA GLY A 258 0.99 -0.03 35.57
C GLY A 258 -0.42 0.46 35.23
N GLY A 259 -1.22 -0.28 34.47
CA GLY A 259 -2.67 -0.05 34.32
C GLY A 259 -3.08 1.00 33.32
N LEU A 260 -2.30 2.05 33.05
CA LEU A 260 -2.56 3.02 32.00
C LEU A 260 -1.85 2.65 30.71
N PRO A 261 -2.47 2.91 29.53
CA PRO A 261 -1.82 2.65 28.24
C PRO A 261 -0.69 3.66 27.99
N TYR A 262 0.47 3.14 27.63
CA TYR A 262 1.58 3.95 27.16
C TYR A 262 1.52 4.13 25.64
N TYR A 263 2.02 5.29 25.16
CA TYR A 263 2.11 5.62 23.74
C TYR A 263 3.54 6.05 23.41
N VAL A 264 4.12 5.53 22.35
CA VAL A 264 5.43 5.93 21.88
C VAL A 264 5.34 7.38 21.34
N VAL A 265 6.18 8.27 21.88
CA VAL A 265 6.25 9.69 21.50
C VAL A 265 7.58 10.07 20.86
N GLY A 266 8.59 9.20 20.97
CA GLY A 266 9.90 9.43 20.36
C GLY A 266 10.78 8.20 20.47
N LYS A 267 11.87 8.23 19.74
CA LYS A 267 12.96 7.25 19.85
C LYS A 267 14.31 7.92 19.51
N ASP A 268 15.35 7.45 20.15
CA ASP A 268 16.74 7.81 19.86
C ASP A 268 17.47 6.56 19.37
N MET A 269 17.74 6.51 18.07
CA MET A 269 18.38 5.35 17.45
C MET A 269 19.84 5.19 17.87
N SER A 270 20.53 6.30 18.18
CA SER A 270 21.94 6.30 18.60
C SER A 270 22.13 5.73 19.99
N LYS A 271 21.17 6.01 20.90
CA LYS A 271 21.16 5.49 22.27
C LYS A 271 20.38 4.20 22.40
N ASN A 272 19.67 3.79 21.36
CA ASN A 272 18.71 2.68 21.37
C ASN A 272 17.66 2.84 22.49
N GLU A 273 17.02 4.03 22.55
CA GLU A 273 16.01 4.39 23.56
C GLU A 273 14.65 4.64 22.90
N VAL A 274 13.58 4.28 23.62
CA VAL A 274 12.19 4.57 23.23
C VAL A 274 11.55 5.42 24.32
N TYR A 275 10.93 6.53 23.93
CA TYR A 275 10.25 7.46 24.83
C TYR A 275 8.74 7.27 24.76
N VAL A 276 8.09 7.16 25.90
CA VAL A 276 6.65 6.88 26.00
C VAL A 276 5.96 7.86 26.95
N THR A 277 4.65 8.04 26.75
CA THR A 277 3.78 8.84 27.61
C THR A 277 2.47 8.12 27.86
N THR A 278 1.82 8.43 28.99
CA THR A 278 0.41 8.07 29.25
C THR A 278 -0.53 9.24 28.96
N ASP A 279 0.01 10.44 28.72
CA ASP A 279 -0.75 11.65 28.44
C ASP A 279 -1.10 11.76 26.94
N LEU A 280 -2.37 11.62 26.62
CA LEU A 280 -2.86 11.75 25.24
C LEU A 280 -2.74 13.16 24.67
N ASN A 281 -2.55 14.18 25.52
CA ASN A 281 -2.34 15.57 25.13
C ASN A 281 -0.86 15.93 24.99
N ASP A 282 0.05 14.96 25.12
CA ASP A 282 1.48 15.20 24.90
C ASP A 282 1.72 15.79 23.50
N ALA A 283 2.35 16.95 23.44
CA ALA A 283 2.57 17.69 22.18
C ALA A 283 3.36 16.88 21.14
N ASN A 284 4.19 15.91 21.58
CA ASN A 284 4.93 15.05 20.67
C ASN A 284 4.04 14.06 19.89
N LEU A 285 2.82 13.81 20.38
CA LEU A 285 1.83 12.98 19.68
C LEU A 285 1.12 13.72 18.54
N TRP A 286 1.10 15.05 18.55
CA TRP A 286 0.27 15.84 17.66
C TRP A 286 1.12 16.73 16.75
N LYS A 287 0.72 16.85 15.49
CA LYS A 287 1.37 17.72 14.49
C LYS A 287 0.34 18.65 13.87
N ASN A 288 0.67 19.94 13.85
CA ASN A 288 -0.09 20.99 13.18
C ASN A 288 0.42 21.27 11.75
N SER A 289 1.57 20.72 11.41
CA SER A 289 2.20 20.84 10.10
C SER A 289 2.94 19.54 9.79
N ILE A 290 2.94 19.14 8.53
CA ILE A 290 3.58 17.93 8.03
C ILE A 290 4.46 18.34 6.86
N ASN A 291 5.75 18.12 6.97
CA ASN A 291 6.70 18.32 5.89
C ASN A 291 6.86 17.01 5.13
N LEU A 292 6.79 17.10 3.80
CA LEU A 292 6.96 15.95 2.92
C LEU A 292 8.21 16.13 2.05
N SER A 293 8.91 15.04 1.88
CA SER A 293 10.01 14.86 0.93
C SER A 293 9.68 13.73 -0.04
N ASP A 294 10.55 13.48 -1.01
CA ASP A 294 10.39 12.42 -2.02
C ASP A 294 8.99 12.43 -2.63
N MET A 295 8.59 13.62 -3.12
CA MET A 295 7.27 13.85 -3.70
C MET A 295 7.10 13.10 -5.01
N HIS A 296 5.90 12.55 -5.21
CA HIS A 296 5.48 11.97 -6.47
C HIS A 296 4.08 12.47 -6.85
N TRP A 297 3.93 12.88 -8.11
CA TRP A 297 2.67 13.26 -8.72
C TRP A 297 2.33 12.29 -9.83
N ILE A 298 1.09 11.81 -9.87
CA ILE A 298 0.64 10.87 -10.91
C ILE A 298 0.68 11.55 -12.29
N ASN A 299 0.22 12.79 -12.32
CA ASN A 299 0.30 13.70 -13.46
C ASN A 299 1.03 14.98 -13.01
N ASP A 300 0.52 16.14 -13.36
CA ASP A 300 1.10 17.43 -12.98
C ASP A 300 0.94 17.71 -11.47
N ALA A 301 1.89 18.45 -10.90
CA ALA A 301 1.79 18.94 -9.53
C ALA A 301 0.58 19.86 -9.37
N PRO A 302 -0.21 19.72 -8.30
CA PRO A 302 -1.32 20.63 -8.04
C PRO A 302 -0.83 22.03 -7.67
N LYS A 303 -1.71 23.01 -7.72
CA LYS A 303 -1.42 24.36 -7.24
C LYS A 303 -1.52 24.39 -5.71
N ASN A 304 -0.89 25.42 -5.09
CA ASN A 304 -1.12 25.69 -3.67
C ASN A 304 -2.62 25.90 -3.41
N GLY A 305 -3.16 25.33 -2.35
CA GLY A 305 -4.58 25.38 -2.06
C GLY A 305 -5.07 24.35 -1.06
N GLU A 306 -6.38 24.21 -0.97
CA GLU A 306 -7.06 23.28 -0.08
C GLU A 306 -7.22 21.91 -0.76
N TYR A 307 -6.81 20.87 -0.08
CA TYR A 307 -6.89 19.47 -0.51
C TYR A 307 -7.23 18.57 0.66
N GLN A 308 -7.58 17.33 0.35
CA GLN A 308 -7.74 16.28 1.36
C GLN A 308 -6.48 15.42 1.43
N ILE A 309 -6.12 14.99 2.62
CA ILE A 309 -4.96 14.14 2.84
C ILE A 309 -5.33 12.86 3.59
N ARG A 310 -4.62 11.79 3.28
CA ARG A 310 -4.68 10.52 4.02
C ARG A 310 -3.28 10.17 4.52
N VAL A 311 -3.14 10.09 5.84
CA VAL A 311 -1.83 9.89 6.50
C VAL A 311 -1.50 8.43 6.78
N ARG A 312 -2.47 7.52 6.60
CA ARG A 312 -2.34 6.07 6.72
C ARG A 312 -3.42 5.40 5.88
N HIS A 313 -3.16 4.17 5.46
CA HIS A 313 -4.21 3.36 4.86
C HIS A 313 -5.43 3.23 5.78
N GLN A 314 -6.63 3.39 5.21
CA GLN A 314 -7.92 3.39 5.92
C GLN A 314 -8.12 4.51 6.96
N ALA A 315 -7.18 5.43 7.13
CA ALA A 315 -7.45 6.64 7.90
C ALA A 315 -8.52 7.50 7.17
N PRO A 316 -9.36 8.26 7.89
CA PRO A 316 -10.25 9.22 7.26
C PRO A 316 -9.45 10.26 6.46
N LEU A 317 -10.06 10.81 5.42
CA LEU A 317 -9.55 11.99 4.76
C LEU A 317 -9.65 13.19 5.71
N VAL A 318 -8.63 14.05 5.69
CA VAL A 318 -8.54 15.25 6.51
C VAL A 318 -8.26 16.41 5.59
N ASP A 319 -9.02 17.52 5.72
CA ASP A 319 -8.79 18.73 4.96
C ASP A 319 -7.48 19.40 5.41
N ALA A 320 -6.69 19.88 4.45
CA ALA A 320 -5.38 20.48 4.70
C ALA A 320 -5.04 21.51 3.61
N ILE A 321 -4.32 22.56 4.01
CA ILE A 321 -3.73 23.52 3.08
C ILE A 321 -2.37 22.96 2.62
N LEU A 322 -2.23 22.82 1.31
CA LEU A 322 -1.00 22.43 0.64
C LEU A 322 -0.23 23.65 0.20
N THR A 323 1.05 23.70 0.53
CA THR A 323 2.00 24.73 0.08
C THR A 323 3.24 24.04 -0.49
N ILE A 324 3.51 24.29 -1.77
CA ILE A 324 4.72 23.83 -2.46
C ILE A 324 5.76 24.93 -2.32
N GLU A 325 6.93 24.58 -1.81
CA GLU A 325 8.09 25.44 -1.58
C GLU A 325 9.29 24.97 -2.43
N GLU A 326 10.34 25.77 -2.54
CA GLU A 326 11.54 25.41 -3.33
C GLU A 326 12.17 24.08 -2.88
N ASN A 327 12.11 23.76 -1.58
CA ASN A 327 12.81 22.61 -0.98
C ASN A 327 11.88 21.52 -0.45
N GLY A 328 10.61 21.50 -0.84
CA GLY A 328 9.68 20.48 -0.37
C GLY A 328 8.21 20.91 -0.41
N LEU A 329 7.42 20.20 0.35
CA LEU A 329 5.99 20.45 0.45
C LEU A 329 5.57 20.44 1.92
N THR A 330 4.81 21.44 2.30
CA THR A 330 4.22 21.56 3.64
C THR A 330 2.70 21.38 3.54
N LEU A 331 2.16 20.52 4.40
CA LEU A 331 0.73 20.34 4.61
C LEU A 331 0.35 20.88 6.00
N LYS A 332 -0.63 21.76 6.03
CA LYS A 332 -1.21 22.26 7.27
C LYS A 332 -2.65 21.75 7.39
N PRO A 333 -2.88 20.68 8.16
CA PRO A 333 -4.23 20.16 8.38
C PRO A 333 -5.06 21.12 9.22
N ASP A 334 -6.38 21.13 9.02
CA ASP A 334 -7.32 21.97 9.77
C ASP A 334 -7.30 21.68 11.27
N ASN A 335 -7.07 20.43 11.63
CA ASN A 335 -6.92 19.99 13.02
C ASN A 335 -5.61 19.22 13.17
N PRO A 336 -4.95 19.30 14.35
CA PRO A 336 -3.75 18.53 14.62
C PRO A 336 -3.95 17.04 14.35
N ILE A 337 -2.99 16.42 13.65
CA ILE A 337 -3.02 14.99 13.36
C ILE A 337 -2.11 14.26 14.33
N ARG A 338 -2.63 13.14 14.84
CA ARG A 338 -1.91 12.32 15.80
C ARG A 338 -0.93 11.37 15.13
N SER A 339 0.27 11.26 15.70
CA SER A 339 1.25 10.20 15.42
C SER A 339 1.71 10.17 13.95
N ILE A 340 2.02 11.33 13.40
CA ILE A 340 2.69 11.45 12.11
C ILE A 340 4.12 10.94 12.28
N THR A 341 4.50 9.96 11.47
CA THR A 341 5.76 9.22 11.66
C THR A 341 6.67 9.38 10.46
N PRO A 342 7.95 9.75 10.64
CA PRO A 342 8.94 9.77 9.56
C PRO A 342 9.01 8.45 8.80
N GLY A 343 9.10 8.53 7.47
CA GLY A 343 9.10 7.37 6.58
C GLY A 343 7.71 6.90 6.14
N GLN A 344 6.62 7.32 6.79
CA GLN A 344 5.27 7.04 6.34
C GLN A 344 4.86 7.96 5.18
N SER A 345 4.01 7.46 4.30
CA SER A 345 3.46 8.26 3.20
C SER A 345 2.26 9.09 3.65
N VAL A 346 2.15 10.29 3.08
CA VAL A 346 0.92 11.08 3.08
C VAL A 346 0.47 11.24 1.64
N VAL A 347 -0.77 10.86 1.36
CA VAL A 347 -1.37 10.88 0.03
C VAL A 347 -2.36 12.01 -0.06
N ILE A 348 -2.35 12.73 -1.18
CA ILE A 348 -3.09 13.96 -1.43
C ILE A 348 -4.20 13.66 -2.43
N TYR A 349 -5.40 14.16 -2.13
CA TYR A 349 -6.61 13.95 -2.91
C TYR A 349 -7.31 15.27 -3.22
N ASP A 350 -7.90 15.35 -4.40
CA ASP A 350 -8.94 16.31 -4.73
C ASP A 350 -10.25 15.53 -4.90
N LYS A 351 -11.10 15.57 -3.88
CA LYS A 351 -12.32 14.74 -3.78
C LYS A 351 -11.95 13.24 -3.86
N ASP A 352 -12.40 12.55 -4.90
CA ASP A 352 -12.10 11.12 -5.13
C ASP A 352 -10.86 10.89 -6.01
N VAL A 353 -10.22 11.94 -6.50
CA VAL A 353 -9.01 11.87 -7.33
C VAL A 353 -7.76 11.82 -6.45
N CYS A 354 -6.99 10.75 -6.54
CA CYS A 354 -5.66 10.66 -5.95
C CYS A 354 -4.66 11.40 -6.84
N LEU A 355 -4.07 12.48 -6.34
CA LEU A 355 -3.14 13.33 -7.09
C LEU A 355 -1.69 12.83 -7.01
N GLY A 356 -1.32 12.24 -5.89
CA GLY A 356 0.05 11.87 -5.55
C GLY A 356 0.30 11.97 -4.06
N GLY A 357 1.53 12.24 -3.66
CA GLY A 357 1.90 12.35 -2.26
C GLY A 357 3.41 12.34 -2.04
N GLY A 358 3.82 12.20 -0.78
CA GLY A 358 5.23 12.16 -0.40
C GLY A 358 5.46 11.41 0.89
N ILE A 359 6.72 11.38 1.30
CA ILE A 359 7.16 10.72 2.53
C ILE A 359 7.36 11.77 3.62
N VAL A 360 6.84 11.50 4.83
CA VAL A 360 7.05 12.35 6.00
C VAL A 360 8.54 12.43 6.32
N SER A 361 9.05 13.66 6.41
CA SER A 361 10.44 13.96 6.73
C SER A 361 10.75 13.85 8.21
#